data_a03cde04e6dc9143ae84e70b4f53bc5d
#
_entry.id   a03cde04e6dc9143ae84e70b4f53bc5d
#
_cell.length_a   1.000
_cell.length_b   1.000
_cell.length_c   1.000
_cell.angle_alpha   90.00
_cell.angle_beta   90.00
_cell.angle_gamma   90.00
#
_symmetry.space_group_name_H-M   'P 1'
#
loop_
_entity.id
_entity.type
_entity.pdbx_description
1 polymer ?
#
loop_
_entity_poly.entity_id
_entity_poly.type
_entity_poly.pdbx_seq_one_letter_code
_entity_poly.pdbx_strand_id
1 'polypeptide(L)'
;MSRNDIVLPTDYQNFIALSRYARWIPEENRRENWSETVERYLNFMQDHMVKNYNFDEVSFYELKDRLFNAIVNLDVMPSMRALMTAGKALDKCNVAGYNCSYLPVDSPRAFDETMYILMCGTGVGFSVERENVDKLPIVNEHFENSTTVIKVGDSRSGWARALRELIAMLYVGQIPQWDVSDVRPAGARLKTFGGRASGPAPLVDLFEFCIEIFKNAAGRRLYPIECHDIMCKIGEVVVVGGVRRSALISLSNLGDDQMRHAKSGQWWE
;
A
#
# COMPACT_ATOMS: atom_id res chain seq x y z
N MET A 1 -33.49 -9.16 21.64
CA MET A 1 -33.06 -9.42 20.28
C MET A 1 -31.77 -10.25 20.34
N SER A 2 -31.73 -11.36 19.66
CA SER A 2 -30.48 -12.11 19.55
C SER A 2 -29.45 -11.24 18.81
N ARG A 3 -28.15 -11.31 19.19
CA ARG A 3 -27.09 -10.56 18.50
C ARG A 3 -27.05 -10.83 16.97
N ASN A 4 -27.72 -11.89 16.52
CA ASN A 4 -27.76 -12.31 15.12
C ASN A 4 -28.83 -11.61 14.26
N ASP A 5 -29.75 -10.84 14.87
CA ASP A 5 -30.90 -10.27 14.17
C ASP A 5 -30.80 -8.76 13.91
N ILE A 6 -29.63 -8.18 14.09
CA ILE A 6 -29.42 -6.73 13.88
C ILE A 6 -29.29 -6.45 12.39
N VAL A 7 -30.31 -5.79 11.83
CA VAL A 7 -30.35 -5.34 10.44
C VAL A 7 -30.06 -3.85 10.40
N LEU A 8 -29.20 -3.44 9.48
CA LEU A 8 -28.90 -2.03 9.27
C LEU A 8 -30.15 -1.28 8.73
N PRO A 9 -30.29 0.03 9.01
CA PRO A 9 -31.52 0.77 8.73
C PRO A 9 -31.98 0.78 7.27
N THR A 10 -31.05 0.64 6.31
CA THR A 10 -31.36 0.68 4.88
C THR A 10 -30.72 -0.47 4.11
N ASP A 11 -31.34 -0.88 2.99
CA ASP A 11 -30.81 -1.90 2.09
C ASP A 11 -29.44 -1.52 1.53
N TYR A 12 -29.21 -0.22 1.28
CA TYR A 12 -27.91 0.27 0.81
C TYR A 12 -26.82 0.08 1.86
N GLN A 13 -27.11 0.36 3.14
CA GLN A 13 -26.16 0.11 4.24
C GLN A 13 -25.86 -1.38 4.37
N ASN A 14 -26.89 -2.24 4.28
CA ASN A 14 -26.72 -3.70 4.27
C ASN A 14 -25.85 -4.17 3.11
N PHE A 15 -26.09 -3.65 1.90
CA PHE A 15 -25.27 -3.96 0.72
C PHE A 15 -23.80 -3.53 0.92
N ILE A 16 -23.55 -2.34 1.46
CA ILE A 16 -22.18 -1.86 1.74
C ILE A 16 -21.51 -2.74 2.81
N ALA A 17 -22.21 -3.06 3.90
CA ALA A 17 -21.67 -3.92 4.96
C ALA A 17 -21.26 -5.28 4.41
N LEU A 18 -22.16 -5.94 3.66
CA LEU A 18 -21.89 -7.25 3.07
C LEU A 18 -20.80 -7.22 1.99
N SER A 19 -20.81 -6.19 1.13
CA SER A 19 -19.87 -6.13 0.00
C SER A 19 -18.46 -5.66 0.38
N ARG A 20 -18.33 -4.82 1.42
CA ARG A 20 -17.08 -4.16 1.77
C ARG A 20 -16.44 -4.65 3.06
N TYR A 21 -17.23 -4.97 4.10
CA TYR A 21 -16.72 -5.28 5.43
C TYR A 21 -16.79 -6.76 5.76
N ALA A 22 -17.89 -7.44 5.39
CA ALA A 22 -18.16 -8.81 5.74
C ALA A 22 -17.17 -9.79 5.12
N ARG A 23 -16.65 -10.71 5.92
CA ARG A 23 -15.80 -11.81 5.46
C ARG A 23 -16.63 -13.02 5.10
N TRP A 24 -16.06 -13.84 4.24
CA TRP A 24 -16.64 -15.13 3.89
C TRP A 24 -16.36 -16.15 4.99
N ILE A 25 -17.40 -16.84 5.45
CA ILE A 25 -17.36 -17.95 6.41
C ILE A 25 -17.52 -19.26 5.61
N PRO A 26 -16.43 -19.99 5.33
CA PRO A 26 -16.48 -21.18 4.48
C PRO A 26 -17.38 -22.28 5.03
N GLU A 27 -17.39 -22.46 6.35
CA GLU A 27 -18.11 -23.51 7.05
C GLU A 27 -19.63 -23.35 6.91
N GLU A 28 -20.10 -22.10 6.79
CA GLU A 28 -21.52 -21.77 6.67
C GLU A 28 -21.91 -21.34 5.25
N ASN A 29 -20.95 -21.31 4.32
CA ASN A 29 -21.14 -20.90 2.93
C ASN A 29 -21.87 -19.55 2.78
N ARG A 30 -21.56 -18.59 3.66
CA ARG A 30 -22.11 -17.22 3.68
C ARG A 30 -21.06 -16.18 4.06
N ARG A 31 -21.44 -14.93 3.96
CA ARG A 31 -20.68 -13.83 4.55
C ARG A 31 -21.12 -13.57 5.99
N GLU A 32 -20.22 -12.92 6.75
CA GLU A 32 -20.57 -12.35 8.05
C GLU A 32 -21.78 -11.42 7.91
N ASN A 33 -22.65 -11.39 8.93
CA ASN A 33 -23.61 -10.32 9.13
C ASN A 33 -22.93 -9.10 9.77
N TRP A 34 -23.70 -8.02 9.99
CA TRP A 34 -23.15 -6.78 10.56
C TRP A 34 -22.60 -6.98 11.98
N SER A 35 -23.34 -7.67 12.82
CA SER A 35 -22.94 -7.98 14.21
C SER A 35 -21.65 -8.80 14.26
N GLU A 36 -21.54 -9.84 13.44
CA GLU A 36 -20.34 -10.67 13.35
C GLU A 36 -19.11 -9.88 12.85
N THR A 37 -19.33 -8.95 11.91
CA THR A 37 -18.25 -8.04 11.45
C THR A 37 -17.76 -7.14 12.58
N VAL A 38 -18.67 -6.56 13.37
CA VAL A 38 -18.33 -5.72 14.53
C VAL A 38 -17.64 -6.56 15.62
N GLU A 39 -18.15 -7.75 15.90
CA GLU A 39 -17.58 -8.63 16.91
C GLU A 39 -16.15 -9.07 16.52
N ARG A 40 -15.90 -9.43 15.27
CA ARG A 40 -14.55 -9.74 14.75
C ARG A 40 -13.59 -8.57 14.95
N TYR A 41 -14.03 -7.35 14.68
CA TYR A 41 -13.22 -6.15 14.89
C TYR A 41 -12.88 -5.96 16.37
N LEU A 42 -13.86 -6.06 17.25
CA LEU A 42 -13.65 -5.87 18.69
C LEU A 42 -12.82 -7.00 19.32
N ASN A 43 -13.00 -8.24 18.89
CA ASN A 43 -12.15 -9.36 19.31
C ASN A 43 -10.70 -9.12 18.93
N PHE A 44 -10.46 -8.69 17.67
CA PHE A 44 -9.10 -8.34 17.23
C PHE A 44 -8.49 -7.22 18.06
N MET A 45 -9.25 -6.16 18.36
CA MET A 45 -8.75 -5.04 19.17
C MET A 45 -8.47 -5.47 20.61
N GLN A 46 -9.31 -6.32 21.20
CA GLN A 46 -9.08 -6.89 22.53
C GLN A 46 -7.75 -7.66 22.56
N ASP A 47 -7.60 -8.63 21.67
CA ASP A 47 -6.39 -9.45 21.59
C ASP A 47 -5.14 -8.59 21.38
N HIS A 48 -5.24 -7.57 20.54
CA HIS A 48 -4.13 -6.64 20.25
C HIS A 48 -3.75 -5.80 21.46
N MET A 49 -4.72 -5.26 22.18
CA MET A 49 -4.51 -4.41 23.37
C MET A 49 -3.93 -5.22 24.53
N VAL A 50 -4.49 -6.39 24.81
CA VAL A 50 -4.01 -7.27 25.86
C VAL A 50 -2.59 -7.73 25.58
N LYS A 51 -2.33 -8.22 24.35
CA LYS A 51 -1.04 -8.81 23.98
C LYS A 51 0.10 -7.79 23.89
N ASN A 52 -0.17 -6.59 23.36
CA ASN A 52 0.91 -5.64 23.03
C ASN A 52 1.03 -4.49 24.02
N TYR A 53 -0.02 -4.21 24.80
CA TYR A 53 -0.06 -3.05 25.72
C TYR A 53 -0.37 -3.42 27.15
N ASN A 54 -0.42 -4.71 27.49
CA ASN A 54 -0.78 -5.22 28.84
C ASN A 54 -2.09 -4.60 29.35
N PHE A 55 -3.04 -4.34 28.45
CA PHE A 55 -4.33 -3.80 28.85
C PHE A 55 -5.09 -4.84 29.67
N ASP A 56 -5.77 -4.40 30.76
CA ASP A 56 -6.54 -5.31 31.59
C ASP A 56 -7.72 -5.91 30.84
N GLU A 57 -7.76 -7.22 30.78
CA GLU A 57 -8.78 -7.96 30.02
C GLU A 57 -10.20 -7.72 30.56
N VAL A 58 -10.35 -7.59 31.89
CA VAL A 58 -11.66 -7.37 32.53
C VAL A 58 -12.19 -5.97 32.16
N SER A 59 -11.34 -4.96 32.26
CA SER A 59 -11.69 -3.59 31.86
C SER A 59 -12.06 -3.49 30.38
N PHE A 60 -11.39 -4.27 29.52
CA PHE A 60 -11.76 -4.31 28.10
C PHE A 60 -13.10 -4.98 27.87
N TYR A 61 -13.44 -6.00 28.65
CA TYR A 61 -14.70 -6.70 28.50
C TYR A 61 -15.92 -5.77 28.75
N GLU A 62 -15.85 -4.94 29.79
CA GLU A 62 -16.90 -3.94 30.07
C GLU A 62 -17.01 -2.89 28.97
N LEU A 63 -15.84 -2.43 28.47
CA LEU A 63 -15.80 -1.48 27.36
C LEU A 63 -16.31 -2.06 26.06
N LYS A 64 -16.05 -3.35 25.80
CA LYS A 64 -16.41 -4.05 24.57
C LYS A 64 -17.91 -4.06 24.30
N ASP A 65 -18.73 -4.32 25.33
CA ASP A 65 -20.19 -4.32 25.17
C ASP A 65 -20.73 -2.92 24.83
N ARG A 66 -20.15 -1.88 25.44
CA ARG A 66 -20.51 -0.48 25.11
C ARG A 66 -20.12 -0.13 23.68
N LEU A 67 -18.91 -0.49 23.26
CA LEU A 67 -18.42 -0.26 21.91
C LEU A 67 -19.23 -1.07 20.88
N PHE A 68 -19.54 -2.32 21.18
CA PHE A 68 -20.37 -3.16 20.32
C PHE A 68 -21.72 -2.50 20.05
N ASN A 69 -22.43 -2.08 21.09
CA ASN A 69 -23.72 -1.43 20.93
C ASN A 69 -23.63 -0.11 20.16
N ALA A 70 -22.63 0.71 20.45
CA ALA A 70 -22.43 1.99 19.75
C ALA A 70 -22.12 1.81 18.26
N ILE A 71 -21.30 0.80 17.90
CA ILE A 71 -20.94 0.54 16.49
C ILE A 71 -22.11 -0.11 15.76
N VAL A 72 -22.76 -1.08 16.37
CA VAL A 72 -23.88 -1.81 15.74
C VAL A 72 -25.06 -0.88 15.45
N ASN A 73 -25.33 0.08 16.35
CA ASN A 73 -26.39 1.09 16.18
C ASN A 73 -25.95 2.27 15.29
N LEU A 74 -24.72 2.29 14.80
CA LEU A 74 -24.15 3.38 14.00
C LEU A 74 -23.99 4.71 14.76
N ASP A 75 -23.95 4.70 16.09
CA ASP A 75 -23.66 5.90 16.89
C ASP A 75 -22.20 6.35 16.69
N VAL A 76 -21.30 5.37 16.49
CA VAL A 76 -19.90 5.58 16.12
C VAL A 76 -19.47 4.58 15.05
N MET A 77 -18.53 4.99 14.19
CA MET A 77 -17.94 4.10 13.18
C MET A 77 -16.43 4.05 13.31
N PRO A 78 -15.84 2.85 13.47
CA PRO A 78 -14.41 2.68 13.32
C PRO A 78 -13.95 2.97 11.89
N SER A 79 -12.64 3.09 11.70
CA SER A 79 -12.07 3.17 10.35
C SER A 79 -12.58 2.02 9.48
N MET A 80 -13.04 2.35 8.27
CA MET A 80 -13.47 1.37 7.27
C MET A 80 -12.38 0.31 7.03
N ARG A 81 -11.13 0.73 6.99
CA ARG A 81 -10.01 -0.18 6.79
C ARG A 81 -9.81 -1.12 7.97
N ALA A 82 -9.93 -0.62 9.19
CA ALA A 82 -9.82 -1.44 10.38
C ALA A 82 -10.94 -2.49 10.44
N LEU A 83 -12.20 -2.10 10.20
CA LEU A 83 -13.33 -3.05 10.10
C LEU A 83 -13.10 -4.12 9.02
N MET A 84 -12.60 -3.72 7.85
CA MET A 84 -12.39 -4.63 6.73
C MET A 84 -11.22 -5.59 6.98
N THR A 85 -10.14 -5.12 7.63
CA THR A 85 -8.86 -5.84 7.72
C THR A 85 -8.58 -6.48 9.08
N ALA A 86 -9.38 -6.17 10.14
CA ALA A 86 -9.22 -6.76 11.47
C ALA A 86 -9.09 -8.29 11.42
N GLY A 87 -8.13 -8.85 12.17
CA GLY A 87 -7.70 -10.25 12.16
C GLY A 87 -6.44 -10.46 11.33
N LYS A 88 -6.30 -11.61 10.66
CA LYS A 88 -5.06 -12.08 10.00
C LYS A 88 -4.33 -11.05 9.12
N ALA A 89 -5.03 -10.07 8.55
CA ALA A 89 -4.39 -9.06 7.71
C ALA A 89 -3.64 -8.03 8.56
N LEU A 90 -4.27 -7.54 9.64
CA LEU A 90 -3.65 -6.61 10.59
C LEU A 90 -2.59 -7.28 11.46
N ASP A 91 -2.75 -8.56 11.82
CA ASP A 91 -1.71 -9.33 12.52
C ASP A 91 -0.40 -9.36 11.73
N LYS A 92 -0.50 -9.45 10.40
CA LYS A 92 0.68 -9.48 9.52
C LYS A 92 1.23 -8.10 9.19
N CYS A 93 0.38 -7.07 9.15
CA CYS A 93 0.76 -5.75 8.68
C CYS A 93 -0.23 -4.67 9.17
N ASN A 94 0.18 -3.91 10.18
CA ASN A 94 -0.64 -2.83 10.74
C ASN A 94 -0.93 -1.71 9.73
N VAL A 95 -0.06 -1.50 8.74
CA VAL A 95 -0.23 -0.51 7.67
C VAL A 95 -1.55 -0.73 6.92
N ALA A 96 -2.00 -1.98 6.78
CA ALA A 96 -3.28 -2.30 6.12
C ALA A 96 -4.52 -1.70 6.83
N GLY A 97 -4.40 -1.28 8.07
CA GLY A 97 -5.48 -0.63 8.84
C GLY A 97 -5.65 0.87 8.57
N TYR A 98 -4.71 1.49 7.85
CA TYR A 98 -4.73 2.92 7.54
C TYR A 98 -5.28 3.17 6.13
N ASN A 99 -6.06 4.25 5.97
CA ASN A 99 -6.55 4.66 4.66
C ASN A 99 -5.52 5.45 3.88
N CYS A 100 -4.79 6.33 4.55
CA CYS A 100 -3.86 7.28 3.96
C CYS A 100 -2.58 7.36 4.78
N SER A 101 -1.51 7.74 4.11
CA SER A 101 -0.20 8.00 4.68
C SER A 101 0.46 9.18 3.97
N TYR A 102 1.53 9.68 4.52
CA TYR A 102 2.37 10.71 3.92
C TYR A 102 3.84 10.34 4.09
N LEU A 103 4.64 10.66 3.08
CA LEU A 103 6.10 10.62 3.18
C LEU A 103 6.75 11.69 2.27
N PRO A 104 7.86 12.31 2.71
CA PRO A 104 8.70 13.12 1.83
C PRO A 104 9.62 12.25 0.98
N VAL A 105 9.96 12.71 -0.23
CA VAL A 105 10.99 12.07 -1.07
C VAL A 105 12.35 12.70 -0.73
N ASP A 106 12.85 12.37 0.47
CA ASP A 106 14.08 12.92 1.03
C ASP A 106 15.19 11.89 1.21
N SER A 107 14.90 10.66 0.86
CA SER A 107 15.85 9.55 0.87
C SER A 107 15.52 8.53 -0.23
N PRO A 108 16.49 7.74 -0.68
CA PRO A 108 16.25 6.65 -1.65
C PRO A 108 15.20 5.63 -1.18
N ARG A 109 14.99 5.54 0.14
CA ARG A 109 14.01 4.65 0.75
C ARG A 109 12.55 5.06 0.48
N ALA A 110 12.29 6.31 0.16
CA ALA A 110 10.95 6.80 -0.13
C ALA A 110 10.27 6.00 -1.27
N PHE A 111 11.02 5.54 -2.25
CA PHE A 111 10.49 4.77 -3.37
C PHE A 111 10.00 3.37 -2.96
N ASP A 112 10.83 2.59 -2.26
CA ASP A 112 10.45 1.25 -1.83
C ASP A 112 9.39 1.26 -0.71
N GLU A 113 9.41 2.25 0.16
CA GLU A 113 8.39 2.46 1.19
C GLU A 113 7.04 2.80 0.58
N THR A 114 7.00 3.68 -0.42
CA THR A 114 5.78 3.98 -1.18
C THR A 114 5.20 2.72 -1.81
N MET A 115 6.01 1.92 -2.50
CA MET A 115 5.55 0.66 -3.07
C MET A 115 4.94 -0.26 -2.00
N TYR A 116 5.63 -0.46 -0.89
CA TYR A 116 5.16 -1.31 0.20
C TYR A 116 3.83 -0.84 0.78
N ILE A 117 3.71 0.46 1.07
CA ILE A 117 2.51 1.07 1.65
C ILE A 117 1.32 0.93 0.69
N LEU A 118 1.52 1.25 -0.59
CA LEU A 118 0.49 1.09 -1.62
C LEU A 118 0.05 -0.37 -1.77
N MET A 119 1.00 -1.32 -1.74
CA MET A 119 0.69 -2.76 -1.79
C MET A 119 -0.05 -3.25 -0.54
N CYS A 120 0.01 -2.54 0.58
CA CYS A 120 -0.86 -2.76 1.74
C CYS A 120 -2.27 -2.18 1.54
N GLY A 121 -2.50 -1.45 0.44
CA GLY A 121 -3.78 -0.85 0.08
C GLY A 121 -4.02 0.51 0.74
N THR A 122 -3.00 1.13 1.30
CA THR A 122 -3.04 2.48 1.90
C THR A 122 -2.63 3.50 0.85
N GLY A 123 -3.38 4.59 0.71
CA GLY A 123 -3.03 5.70 -0.17
C GLY A 123 -1.80 6.46 0.35
N VAL A 124 -1.01 7.02 -0.56
CA VAL A 124 0.21 7.75 -0.23
C VAL A 124 0.16 9.17 -0.77
N GLY A 125 0.23 10.16 0.14
CA GLY A 125 0.65 11.51 -0.21
C GLY A 125 2.18 11.57 -0.17
N PHE A 126 2.80 12.05 -1.23
CA PHE A 126 4.26 12.20 -1.26
C PHE A 126 4.66 13.61 -1.65
N SER A 127 5.73 14.11 -1.03
CA SER A 127 6.26 15.43 -1.34
C SER A 127 7.52 15.32 -2.17
N VAL A 128 7.50 15.98 -3.34
CA VAL A 128 8.66 16.24 -4.19
C VAL A 128 9.06 17.72 -4.12
N GLU A 129 8.72 18.40 -3.04
CA GLU A 129 9.20 19.76 -2.80
C GLU A 129 10.72 19.78 -2.73
N ARG A 130 11.35 20.84 -3.25
CA ARG A 130 12.80 20.95 -3.37
C ARG A 130 13.53 20.70 -2.06
N GLU A 131 13.00 21.20 -0.95
CA GLU A 131 13.58 20.99 0.37
C GLU A 131 13.70 19.52 0.79
N ASN A 132 12.92 18.63 0.18
CA ASN A 132 13.01 17.18 0.36
C ASN A 132 13.93 16.56 -0.67
N VAL A 133 13.70 16.81 -1.96
CA VAL A 133 14.46 16.21 -3.07
C VAL A 133 15.94 16.60 -3.02
N ASP A 134 16.29 17.80 -2.55
CA ASP A 134 17.68 18.25 -2.39
C ASP A 134 18.48 17.44 -1.34
N LYS A 135 17.81 16.64 -0.51
CA LYS A 135 18.47 15.70 0.42
C LYS A 135 18.89 14.39 -0.23
N LEU A 136 18.37 14.08 -1.42
CA LEU A 136 18.75 12.87 -2.16
C LEU A 136 20.23 12.92 -2.55
N PRO A 137 20.91 11.76 -2.62
CA PRO A 137 22.28 11.70 -3.11
C PRO A 137 22.38 12.16 -4.55
N ILE A 138 23.60 12.56 -4.95
CA ILE A 138 23.93 12.75 -6.37
C ILE A 138 24.00 11.38 -7.04
N VAL A 139 23.39 11.26 -8.20
CA VAL A 139 23.45 10.06 -9.04
C VAL A 139 24.86 9.93 -9.61
N ASN A 140 25.37 8.72 -9.70
CA ASN A 140 26.71 8.48 -10.25
C ASN A 140 26.82 8.98 -11.71
N GLU A 141 27.98 9.50 -12.07
CA GLU A 141 28.25 10.01 -13.43
C GLU A 141 28.32 8.89 -14.47
N HIS A 142 28.78 7.70 -14.05
CA HIS A 142 29.01 6.57 -14.93
C HIS A 142 28.16 5.37 -14.54
N PHE A 143 27.61 4.70 -15.54
CA PHE A 143 26.84 3.47 -15.36
C PHE A 143 27.51 2.31 -16.07
N GLU A 144 27.60 1.18 -15.37
CA GLU A 144 28.11 -0.08 -15.91
C GLU A 144 27.17 -1.25 -15.56
N ASN A 145 27.16 -2.25 -16.41
CA ASN A 145 26.40 -3.47 -16.13
C ASN A 145 27.08 -4.28 -15.04
N SER A 146 26.31 -4.63 -14.00
CA SER A 146 26.77 -5.47 -12.89
C SER A 146 26.42 -6.93 -13.15
N THR A 147 27.22 -7.84 -12.58
CA THR A 147 26.90 -9.27 -12.51
C THR A 147 25.95 -9.61 -11.35
N THR A 148 25.63 -8.63 -10.51
CA THR A 148 24.69 -8.82 -9.39
C THR A 148 23.30 -9.11 -9.92
N VAL A 149 22.66 -10.14 -9.38
CA VAL A 149 21.29 -10.53 -9.73
C VAL A 149 20.37 -10.26 -8.54
N ILE A 150 19.41 -9.37 -8.72
CA ILE A 150 18.34 -9.08 -7.74
C ILE A 150 17.30 -10.20 -7.83
N LYS A 151 17.17 -11.00 -6.79
CA LYS A 151 16.15 -12.05 -6.73
C LYS A 151 14.84 -11.50 -6.16
N VAL A 152 13.78 -11.52 -6.97
CA VAL A 152 12.47 -10.97 -6.61
C VAL A 152 11.61 -12.03 -5.92
N GLY A 153 11.31 -11.84 -4.64
CA GLY A 153 10.39 -12.73 -3.92
C GLY A 153 8.92 -12.44 -4.22
N ASP A 154 8.08 -13.48 -4.28
CA ASP A 154 6.64 -13.38 -4.55
C ASP A 154 5.83 -12.87 -3.35
N SER A 155 6.14 -11.65 -2.91
CA SER A 155 5.48 -10.99 -1.79
C SER A 155 5.62 -9.46 -1.89
N ARG A 156 4.76 -8.72 -1.17
CA ARG A 156 4.84 -7.25 -1.06
C ARG A 156 6.22 -6.78 -0.61
N SER A 157 6.74 -7.41 0.44
CA SER A 157 8.09 -7.10 0.95
C SER A 157 9.19 -7.53 -0.03
N GLY A 158 9.00 -8.59 -0.80
CA GLY A 158 9.93 -9.04 -1.84
C GLY A 158 10.05 -8.02 -2.97
N TRP A 159 8.93 -7.53 -3.47
CA TRP A 159 8.91 -6.49 -4.51
C TRP A 159 9.52 -5.16 -4.03
N ALA A 160 9.11 -4.69 -2.85
CA ALA A 160 9.67 -3.47 -2.26
C ALA A 160 11.19 -3.60 -2.02
N ARG A 161 11.66 -4.76 -1.53
CA ARG A 161 13.10 -5.03 -1.35
C ARG A 161 13.84 -5.00 -2.69
N ALA A 162 13.30 -5.63 -3.72
CA ALA A 162 13.92 -5.64 -5.04
C ALA A 162 14.05 -4.22 -5.62
N LEU A 163 13.02 -3.38 -5.48
CA LEU A 163 13.10 -1.98 -5.88
C LEU A 163 14.15 -1.22 -5.06
N ARG A 164 14.24 -1.46 -3.75
CA ARG A 164 15.28 -0.85 -2.89
C ARG A 164 16.68 -1.19 -3.36
N GLU A 165 16.92 -2.48 -3.66
CA GLU A 165 18.21 -2.96 -4.13
C GLU A 165 18.56 -2.31 -5.48
N LEU A 166 17.60 -2.26 -6.42
CA LEU A 166 17.78 -1.58 -7.69
C LEU A 166 18.18 -0.10 -7.49
N ILE A 167 17.39 0.68 -6.75
CA ILE A 167 17.65 2.11 -6.53
C ILE A 167 19.00 2.34 -5.86
N ALA A 168 19.37 1.51 -4.87
CA ALA A 168 20.68 1.60 -4.21
C ALA A 168 21.83 1.35 -5.20
N MET A 169 21.70 0.38 -6.09
CA MET A 169 22.71 0.07 -7.11
C MET A 169 22.79 1.18 -8.16
N LEU A 170 21.67 1.76 -8.56
CA LEU A 170 21.66 2.87 -9.53
C LEU A 170 22.36 4.12 -8.96
N TYR A 171 22.22 4.42 -7.67
CA TYR A 171 22.95 5.53 -7.05
C TYR A 171 24.48 5.35 -7.06
N VAL A 172 24.96 4.11 -7.07
CA VAL A 172 26.41 3.82 -7.19
C VAL A 172 26.84 3.51 -8.64
N GLY A 173 25.97 3.73 -9.62
CA GLY A 173 26.28 3.58 -11.04
C GLY A 173 26.28 2.14 -11.54
N GLN A 174 25.68 1.20 -10.81
CA GLN A 174 25.61 -0.19 -11.22
C GLN A 174 24.20 -0.56 -11.71
N ILE A 175 24.15 -1.21 -12.88
CA ILE A 175 22.91 -1.73 -13.46
C ILE A 175 22.86 -3.23 -13.20
N PRO A 176 22.02 -3.71 -12.25
CA PRO A 176 21.93 -5.12 -11.93
C PRO A 176 21.12 -5.90 -12.98
N GLN A 177 21.25 -7.21 -12.93
CA GLN A 177 20.31 -8.14 -13.52
C GLN A 177 19.21 -8.47 -12.48
N TRP A 178 18.10 -9.07 -12.91
CA TRP A 178 17.04 -9.52 -12.00
C TRP A 178 16.54 -10.91 -12.37
N ASP A 179 16.13 -11.64 -11.35
CA ASP A 179 15.48 -12.95 -11.45
C ASP A 179 14.06 -12.84 -10.87
N VAL A 180 13.07 -12.98 -11.73
CA VAL A 180 11.64 -12.93 -11.39
C VAL A 180 10.97 -14.32 -11.44
N SER A 181 11.76 -15.39 -11.52
CA SER A 181 11.26 -16.77 -11.67
C SER A 181 10.34 -17.22 -10.52
N ASP A 182 10.58 -16.70 -9.31
CA ASP A 182 9.77 -17.02 -8.13
C ASP A 182 8.43 -16.24 -8.12
N VAL A 183 8.25 -15.20 -8.97
CA VAL A 183 7.02 -14.41 -9.00
C VAL A 183 5.91 -15.19 -9.71
N ARG A 184 4.75 -15.29 -9.06
CA ARG A 184 3.59 -15.98 -9.62
C ARG A 184 3.16 -15.39 -10.98
N PRO A 185 2.68 -16.23 -11.90
CA PRO A 185 2.26 -15.79 -13.23
C PRO A 185 1.01 -14.90 -13.18
N ALA A 186 0.80 -14.14 -14.24
CA ALA A 186 -0.40 -13.34 -14.43
C ALA A 186 -1.66 -14.23 -14.35
N GLY A 187 -2.72 -13.69 -13.73
CA GLY A 187 -3.99 -14.39 -13.57
C GLY A 187 -4.08 -15.30 -12.33
N ALA A 188 -2.98 -15.61 -11.64
CA ALA A 188 -2.99 -16.40 -10.39
C ALA A 188 -3.83 -15.69 -9.30
N ARG A 189 -4.58 -16.46 -8.50
CA ARG A 189 -5.42 -15.91 -7.42
C ARG A 189 -4.58 -15.33 -6.28
N LEU A 190 -4.96 -14.14 -5.82
CA LEU A 190 -4.38 -13.51 -4.64
C LEU A 190 -5.09 -14.02 -3.37
N LYS A 191 -4.31 -14.61 -2.43
CA LYS A 191 -4.87 -15.29 -1.25
C LYS A 191 -5.37 -14.35 -0.14
N THR A 192 -4.84 -13.13 -0.06
CA THR A 192 -5.06 -12.25 1.10
C THR A 192 -6.16 -11.21 0.88
N PHE A 193 -6.21 -10.59 -0.30
CA PHE A 193 -7.15 -9.49 -0.59
C PHE A 193 -8.15 -9.82 -1.72
N GLY A 194 -8.06 -11.02 -2.29
CA GLY A 194 -8.80 -11.38 -3.48
C GLY A 194 -8.26 -10.67 -4.74
N GLY A 195 -8.73 -11.05 -5.91
CA GLY A 195 -8.23 -10.56 -7.19
C GLY A 195 -7.23 -11.50 -7.84
N ARG A 196 -6.60 -11.04 -8.92
CA ARG A 196 -5.65 -11.80 -9.72
C ARG A 196 -4.30 -11.07 -9.78
N ALA A 197 -3.21 -11.84 -9.84
CA ALA A 197 -1.85 -11.29 -9.97
C ALA A 197 -1.62 -10.76 -11.39
N SER A 198 -0.77 -9.73 -11.50
CA SER A 198 -0.30 -9.18 -12.79
C SER A 198 0.81 -10.00 -13.44
N GLY A 199 1.45 -10.88 -12.68
CA GLY A 199 2.75 -11.44 -13.07
C GLY A 199 3.90 -10.45 -12.85
N PRO A 200 5.13 -10.79 -13.28
CA PRO A 200 6.32 -9.97 -13.03
C PRO A 200 6.47 -8.77 -13.99
N ALA A 201 5.85 -8.78 -15.17
CA ALA A 201 6.10 -7.78 -16.21
C ALA A 201 6.00 -6.32 -15.73
N PRO A 202 4.97 -5.88 -14.98
CA PRO A 202 4.91 -4.48 -14.53
C PRO A 202 6.07 -4.07 -13.62
N LEU A 203 6.62 -5.00 -12.84
CA LEU A 203 7.79 -4.71 -12.01
C LEU A 203 9.06 -4.57 -12.86
N VAL A 204 9.21 -5.39 -13.89
CA VAL A 204 10.32 -5.29 -14.85
C VAL A 204 10.26 -3.95 -15.57
N ASP A 205 9.08 -3.53 -16.06
CA ASP A 205 8.87 -2.24 -16.70
C ASP A 205 9.25 -1.06 -15.76
N LEU A 206 8.95 -1.18 -14.45
CA LEU A 206 9.39 -0.19 -13.47
C LEU A 206 10.90 -0.17 -13.32
N PHE A 207 11.57 -1.31 -13.32
CA PHE A 207 13.03 -1.39 -13.21
C PHE A 207 13.71 -0.71 -14.40
N GLU A 208 13.26 -1.01 -15.62
CA GLU A 208 13.75 -0.40 -16.84
C GLU A 208 13.52 1.12 -16.85
N PHE A 209 12.32 1.56 -16.43
CA PHE A 209 11.98 2.97 -16.29
C PHE A 209 12.91 3.71 -15.29
N CYS A 210 13.17 3.10 -14.11
CA CYS A 210 14.10 3.67 -13.14
C CYS A 210 15.52 3.79 -13.71
N ILE A 211 16.01 2.79 -14.43
CA ILE A 211 17.33 2.80 -15.06
C ILE A 211 17.45 3.96 -16.05
N GLU A 212 16.43 4.18 -16.87
CA GLU A 212 16.40 5.28 -17.84
C GLU A 212 16.46 6.65 -17.14
N ILE A 213 15.61 6.89 -16.13
CA ILE A 213 15.63 8.15 -15.37
C ILE A 213 16.99 8.38 -14.71
N PHE A 214 17.58 7.36 -14.08
CA PHE A 214 18.86 7.50 -13.41
C PHE A 214 20.00 7.79 -14.38
N LYS A 215 20.02 7.16 -15.56
CA LYS A 215 20.98 7.48 -16.62
C LYS A 215 20.86 8.93 -17.10
N ASN A 216 19.64 9.43 -17.25
CA ASN A 216 19.40 10.82 -17.65
C ASN A 216 19.78 11.82 -16.54
N ALA A 217 19.83 11.39 -15.28
CA ALA A 217 20.25 12.19 -14.13
C ALA A 217 21.74 12.04 -13.76
N ALA A 218 22.55 11.37 -14.59
CA ALA A 218 23.96 11.13 -14.31
C ALA A 218 24.72 12.42 -13.90
N GLY A 219 25.48 12.37 -12.80
CA GLY A 219 26.28 13.47 -12.27
C GLY A 219 25.50 14.56 -11.52
N ARG A 220 24.18 14.44 -11.35
CA ARG A 220 23.34 15.40 -10.63
C ARG A 220 22.34 14.69 -9.71
N ARG A 221 21.62 15.46 -8.91
CA ARG A 221 20.45 14.94 -8.19
C ARG A 221 19.26 14.77 -9.12
N LEU A 222 18.36 13.87 -8.77
CA LEU A 222 17.05 13.76 -9.39
C LEU A 222 16.29 15.09 -9.22
N TYR A 223 15.59 15.51 -10.26
CA TYR A 223 14.68 16.64 -10.20
C TYR A 223 13.32 16.23 -9.54
N PRO A 224 12.55 17.20 -9.02
CA PRO A 224 11.20 16.95 -8.51
C PRO A 224 10.32 16.14 -9.46
N ILE A 225 10.32 16.50 -10.76
CA ILE A 225 9.53 15.81 -11.78
C ILE A 225 9.98 14.34 -11.97
N GLU A 226 11.27 14.05 -11.97
CA GLU A 226 11.80 12.69 -12.09
C GLU A 226 11.43 11.82 -10.89
N CYS A 227 11.48 12.39 -9.69
CA CYS A 227 10.98 11.73 -8.48
C CYS A 227 9.46 11.46 -8.56
N HIS A 228 8.69 12.45 -9.03
CA HIS A 228 7.26 12.33 -9.27
C HIS A 228 6.94 11.20 -10.23
N ASP A 229 7.65 11.11 -11.35
CA ASP A 229 7.41 10.11 -12.38
C ASP A 229 7.70 8.69 -11.88
N ILE A 230 8.78 8.50 -11.12
CA ILE A 230 9.07 7.21 -10.45
C ILE A 230 7.92 6.85 -9.48
N MET A 231 7.44 7.79 -8.66
CA MET A 231 6.34 7.55 -7.74
C MET A 231 5.04 7.18 -8.48
N CYS A 232 4.74 7.85 -9.57
CA CYS A 232 3.58 7.54 -10.42
C CYS A 232 3.71 6.15 -11.06
N LYS A 233 4.90 5.79 -11.54
CA LYS A 233 5.15 4.46 -12.10
C LYS A 233 5.02 3.36 -11.06
N ILE A 234 5.46 3.59 -9.82
CA ILE A 234 5.20 2.67 -8.69
C ILE A 234 3.69 2.49 -8.47
N GLY A 235 2.92 3.58 -8.51
CA GLY A 235 1.47 3.53 -8.39
C GLY A 235 0.80 2.68 -9.48
N GLU A 236 1.22 2.83 -10.72
CA GLU A 236 0.78 2.03 -11.87
C GLU A 236 1.01 0.54 -11.63
N VAL A 237 2.22 0.16 -11.26
CA VAL A 237 2.61 -1.24 -10.96
C VAL A 237 1.72 -1.86 -9.90
N VAL A 238 1.41 -1.12 -8.84
CA VAL A 238 0.56 -1.61 -7.74
C VAL A 238 -0.89 -1.81 -8.18
N VAL A 239 -1.44 -0.92 -9.03
CA VAL A 239 -2.81 -1.07 -9.57
C VAL A 239 -2.91 -2.30 -10.44
N VAL A 240 -2.00 -2.47 -11.38
CA VAL A 240 -1.96 -3.61 -12.28
C VAL A 240 -1.71 -4.90 -11.50
N GLY A 241 -0.96 -4.85 -10.41
CA GLY A 241 -0.66 -5.97 -9.50
C GLY A 241 -1.87 -6.58 -8.79
N GLY A 242 -3.09 -6.13 -9.09
CA GLY A 242 -4.33 -6.68 -8.54
C GLY A 242 -4.60 -6.30 -7.08
N VAL A 243 -3.73 -5.49 -6.48
CA VAL A 243 -3.98 -4.83 -5.21
C VAL A 243 -4.87 -3.63 -5.53
N ARG A 244 -5.97 -3.47 -4.80
CA ARG A 244 -6.97 -2.42 -5.01
C ARG A 244 -6.32 -1.06 -5.22
N ARG A 245 -6.86 -0.31 -6.22
CA ARG A 245 -6.64 1.11 -6.56
C ARG A 245 -5.59 1.80 -5.70
N SER A 246 -4.40 2.01 -6.23
CA SER A 246 -3.45 2.92 -5.62
C SER A 246 -4.06 4.33 -5.64
N ALA A 247 -3.95 5.04 -4.52
CA ALA A 247 -4.31 6.44 -4.43
C ALA A 247 -3.02 7.20 -4.11
N LEU A 248 -2.67 8.13 -4.98
CA LEU A 248 -1.48 8.97 -4.84
C LEU A 248 -1.87 10.45 -4.90
N ILE A 249 -1.24 11.25 -4.05
CA ILE A 249 -1.25 12.71 -4.14
C ILE A 249 0.19 13.18 -4.15
N SER A 250 0.57 13.95 -5.18
CA SER A 250 1.87 14.60 -5.28
C SER A 250 1.79 16.03 -4.74
N LEU A 251 2.72 16.37 -3.87
CA LEU A 251 2.91 17.72 -3.35
C LEU A 251 4.21 18.28 -3.90
N SER A 252 4.17 19.50 -4.41
CA SER A 252 5.31 20.19 -5.01
C SER A 252 5.30 21.69 -4.71
N ASN A 253 6.42 22.37 -4.93
CA ASN A 253 6.48 23.82 -4.79
C ASN A 253 5.62 24.49 -5.85
N LEU A 254 4.87 25.54 -5.48
CA LEU A 254 4.04 26.32 -6.40
C LEU A 254 4.84 26.98 -7.53
N GLY A 255 6.12 27.29 -7.29
CA GLY A 255 7.04 27.87 -8.29
C GLY A 255 7.80 26.85 -9.13
N ASP A 256 7.48 25.56 -9.06
CA ASP A 256 8.09 24.54 -9.89
C ASP A 256 7.39 24.44 -11.25
N ASP A 257 8.00 25.02 -12.29
CA ASP A 257 7.39 25.08 -13.62
C ASP A 257 7.28 23.71 -14.29
N GLN A 258 8.18 22.76 -14.03
CA GLN A 258 8.07 21.40 -14.56
C GLN A 258 6.85 20.69 -13.95
N MET A 259 6.67 20.80 -12.65
CA MET A 259 5.51 20.21 -11.97
C MET A 259 4.18 20.89 -12.36
N ARG A 260 4.18 22.21 -12.55
CA ARG A 260 2.98 22.94 -13.01
C ARG A 260 2.52 22.51 -14.38
N HIS A 261 3.45 22.12 -15.26
CA HIS A 261 3.18 21.73 -16.64
C HIS A 261 3.23 20.21 -16.86
N ALA A 262 3.40 19.39 -15.82
CA ALA A 262 3.51 17.93 -15.92
C ALA A 262 2.36 17.27 -16.68
N LYS A 263 1.18 17.91 -16.71
CA LYS A 263 -0.03 17.45 -17.43
C LYS A 263 -0.53 18.45 -18.46
N SER A 264 0.34 19.33 -18.96
CA SER A 264 0.00 20.24 -20.05
C SER A 264 0.18 19.57 -21.41
N GLY A 265 -0.57 20.04 -22.42
CA GLY A 265 -0.54 19.45 -23.76
C GLY A 265 -1.32 18.12 -23.85
N GLN A 266 -0.88 17.25 -24.71
CA GLN A 266 -1.50 15.92 -24.94
C GLN A 266 -0.85 14.85 -24.04
N TRP A 267 -0.89 15.08 -22.73
CA TRP A 267 -0.25 14.21 -21.72
C TRP A 267 -0.78 12.77 -21.66
N TRP A 268 -1.86 12.48 -22.39
CA TRP A 268 -2.48 11.15 -22.48
C TRP A 268 -2.01 10.35 -23.71
N GLU A 269 -1.16 10.89 -24.56
CA GLU A 269 -0.47 10.20 -25.66
C GLU A 269 0.87 9.59 -25.19
#